data_7d182ac507f39dbfcd91204b6f9909e3
#
_entry.id   7d182ac507f39dbfcd91204b6f9909e3
#
_cell.length_a   1.000
_cell.length_b   1.000
_cell.length_c   1.000
_cell.angle_alpha   90.00
_cell.angle_beta   90.00
_cell.angle_gamma   90.00
#
_symmetry.space_group_name_H-M   'P 1'
#
loop_
_entity.id
_entity.type
_entity.pdbx_description
1 polymer ?
#
loop_
_entity_poly.entity_id
_entity_poly.type
_entity_poly.pdbx_seq_one_letter_code
_entity_poly.pdbx_strand_id
1 'polypeptide(L)'
;MSISISEAAFELELQDFEAAKARIQSDVIITPLLSYPTDDRNLLIKAECLQPLGSFKIRAGANAIAMVDKVKLINGVVTASAGNFGQGVTKAAKNRGLDVHVFVPDTASKSKVDSLINLGAKVTSVSFSDWWNIMMNRSAGVDGFFIHPVAELEVIIGNGVIGLEIAAQYPDVDVLVVPFGGGGMISGIALAMKALGKSPTIVACEIESSVPLSAAKNKGRPVQVDRGESWIDGIGSTIVLNEMWPLLDALVDEVVIVSHDEAANALRALSNTSNLIAEGAGAVALAAALKPQYSGKNVVAIISGGNINQETHAHIMKGNNVFPR
;
A
#
# COMPACT_ATOMS: atom_id res chain seq x y z
N MET A 1 6.18 -28.64 -9.54
CA MET A 1 5.25 -27.81 -8.72
C MET A 1 5.74 -26.39 -8.83
N SER A 2 4.87 -25.42 -9.09
CA SER A 2 5.26 -24.02 -9.06
C SER A 2 5.49 -23.63 -7.60
N ILE A 3 6.61 -22.97 -7.31
CA ILE A 3 6.93 -22.39 -6.01
C ILE A 3 5.85 -21.34 -5.68
N SER A 4 5.31 -21.34 -4.47
CA SER A 4 4.33 -20.34 -4.05
C SER A 4 4.98 -18.95 -3.91
N ILE A 5 4.18 -17.89 -3.96
CA ILE A 5 4.67 -16.51 -3.79
C ILE A 5 5.37 -16.35 -2.43
N SER A 6 4.82 -16.95 -1.37
CA SER A 6 5.40 -16.88 -0.04
C SER A 6 6.74 -17.61 0.05
N GLU A 7 6.86 -18.79 -0.52
CA GLU A 7 8.15 -19.51 -0.58
C GLU A 7 9.19 -18.68 -1.33
N ALA A 8 8.86 -18.19 -2.53
CA ALA A 8 9.77 -17.36 -3.31
C ALA A 8 10.15 -16.05 -2.59
N ALA A 9 9.22 -15.45 -1.84
CA ALA A 9 9.48 -14.22 -1.10
C ALA A 9 10.40 -14.42 0.11
N PHE A 10 10.37 -15.59 0.76
CA PHE A 10 11.29 -15.88 1.85
C PHE A 10 12.73 -16.12 1.40
N GLU A 11 12.95 -16.43 0.13
CA GLU A 11 14.28 -16.59 -0.48
C GLU A 11 14.87 -15.26 -0.99
N LEU A 12 14.14 -14.13 -0.86
CA LEU A 12 14.64 -12.83 -1.29
C LEU A 12 15.84 -12.39 -0.43
N GLU A 13 16.85 -11.91 -1.12
CA GLU A 13 18.08 -11.39 -0.55
C GLU A 13 18.18 -9.87 -0.71
N LEU A 14 19.12 -9.24 -0.05
CA LEU A 14 19.35 -7.79 -0.12
C LEU A 14 19.53 -7.30 -1.56
N GLN A 15 20.25 -8.06 -2.38
CA GLN A 15 20.51 -7.72 -3.78
C GLN A 15 19.24 -7.57 -4.62
N ASP A 16 18.15 -8.28 -4.28
CA ASP A 16 16.87 -8.18 -5.00
C ASP A 16 16.23 -6.80 -4.80
N PHE A 17 16.27 -6.30 -3.57
CA PHE A 17 15.76 -4.98 -3.21
C PHE A 17 16.66 -3.85 -3.71
N GLU A 18 17.98 -4.01 -3.68
CA GLU A 18 18.94 -3.05 -4.25
C GLU A 18 18.77 -2.95 -5.77
N ALA A 19 18.61 -4.08 -6.45
CA ALA A 19 18.31 -4.11 -7.87
C ALA A 19 16.95 -3.45 -8.19
N ALA A 20 15.92 -3.64 -7.35
CA ALA A 20 14.64 -2.95 -7.49
C ALA A 20 14.80 -1.44 -7.33
N LYS A 21 15.52 -0.99 -6.30
CA LYS A 21 15.83 0.43 -6.08
C LYS A 21 16.47 1.06 -7.32
N ALA A 22 17.45 0.39 -7.92
CA ALA A 22 18.09 0.86 -9.15
C ALA A 22 17.12 0.89 -10.34
N ARG A 23 16.25 -0.15 -10.50
CA ARG A 23 15.30 -0.24 -11.60
C ARG A 23 14.24 0.85 -11.60
N ILE A 24 13.78 1.27 -10.41
CA ILE A 24 12.66 2.22 -10.28
C ILE A 24 13.10 3.67 -10.03
N GLN A 25 14.40 3.94 -9.95
CA GLN A 25 14.93 5.26 -9.57
C GLN A 25 14.45 6.44 -10.46
N SER A 26 14.08 6.17 -11.71
CA SER A 26 13.54 7.19 -12.62
C SER A 26 12.03 7.41 -12.47
N ASP A 27 11.32 6.49 -11.80
CA ASP A 27 9.87 6.54 -11.63
C ASP A 27 9.46 7.11 -10.25
N VAL A 28 10.36 7.04 -9.26
CA VAL A 28 10.08 7.36 -7.85
C VAL A 28 11.08 8.33 -7.27
N ILE A 29 10.72 8.94 -6.14
CA ILE A 29 11.66 9.71 -5.32
C ILE A 29 12.00 8.96 -4.04
N ILE A 30 13.17 9.23 -3.46
CA ILE A 30 13.46 8.86 -2.08
C ILE A 30 12.66 9.81 -1.20
N THR A 31 11.59 9.32 -0.59
CA THR A 31 10.73 10.16 0.26
C THR A 31 11.44 10.51 1.57
N PRO A 32 11.20 11.70 2.12
CA PRO A 32 11.84 12.09 3.38
C PRO A 32 11.25 11.31 4.56
N LEU A 33 12.08 11.16 5.60
CA LEU A 33 11.64 10.93 6.96
C LEU A 33 11.49 12.28 7.66
N LEU A 34 10.27 12.62 8.05
CA LEU A 34 9.94 13.87 8.71
C LEU A 34 9.71 13.62 10.19
N SER A 35 10.33 14.44 11.06
CA SER A 35 10.06 14.37 12.50
C SER A 35 8.62 14.80 12.78
N TYR A 36 7.92 14.03 13.62
CA TYR A 36 6.60 14.38 14.12
C TYR A 36 6.70 14.66 15.63
N PRO A 37 6.21 15.81 16.12
CA PRO A 37 6.37 16.19 17.52
C PRO A 37 5.56 15.29 18.45
N THR A 38 6.24 14.69 19.41
CA THR A 38 5.69 13.91 20.52
C THR A 38 6.59 14.09 21.74
N ASP A 39 6.01 14.00 22.96
CA ASP A 39 6.76 14.20 24.19
C ASP A 39 7.40 12.91 24.72
N ASP A 40 6.96 11.74 24.26
CA ASP A 40 7.27 10.46 24.87
C ASP A 40 7.98 9.45 23.96
N ARG A 41 8.22 9.77 22.68
CA ARG A 41 8.88 8.89 21.70
C ARG A 41 9.55 9.66 20.58
N ASN A 42 10.47 9.03 19.88
CA ASN A 42 10.98 9.54 18.61
C ASN A 42 10.10 9.03 17.48
N LEU A 43 9.19 9.89 16.98
CA LEU A 43 8.28 9.54 15.90
C LEU A 43 8.70 10.22 14.60
N LEU A 44 8.94 9.41 13.57
CA LEU A 44 9.23 9.86 12.23
C LEU A 44 8.12 9.41 11.26
N ILE A 45 7.87 10.22 10.25
CA ILE A 45 6.91 9.96 9.19
C ILE A 45 7.66 9.65 7.89
N LYS A 46 7.50 8.45 7.34
CA LYS A 46 7.91 8.14 5.97
C LYS A 46 6.84 8.63 5.01
N ALA A 47 7.10 9.74 4.35
CA ALA A 47 6.10 10.50 3.60
C ALA A 47 5.88 9.96 2.17
N GLU A 48 5.38 8.72 2.03
CA GLU A 48 5.06 8.11 0.73
C GLU A 48 3.92 8.82 -0.02
N CYS A 49 3.14 9.66 0.65
CA CYS A 49 2.20 10.58 0.03
C CYS A 49 2.85 11.65 -0.87
N LEU A 50 4.17 11.85 -0.78
CA LEU A 50 4.94 12.76 -1.63
C LEU A 50 5.48 12.10 -2.91
N GLN A 51 5.26 10.82 -3.12
CA GLN A 51 5.64 10.16 -4.37
C GLN A 51 4.95 10.82 -5.58
N PRO A 52 5.56 10.76 -6.78
CA PRO A 52 4.83 11.06 -8.00
C PRO A 52 3.51 10.31 -8.02
N LEU A 53 2.39 10.96 -8.29
CA LEU A 53 1.02 10.44 -8.14
C LEU A 53 0.52 10.30 -6.70
N GLY A 54 1.23 10.85 -5.70
CA GLY A 54 0.75 10.94 -4.33
C GLY A 54 0.62 9.61 -3.59
N SER A 55 1.34 8.54 -3.97
CA SER A 55 1.24 7.24 -3.30
C SER A 55 2.43 6.32 -3.57
N PHE A 56 2.78 5.48 -2.59
CA PHE A 56 3.82 4.45 -2.68
C PHE A 56 3.60 3.46 -3.84
N LYS A 57 2.38 3.30 -4.33
CA LYS A 57 2.01 2.28 -5.31
C LYS A 57 2.79 2.36 -6.63
N ILE A 58 3.34 3.50 -6.96
CA ILE A 58 4.21 3.65 -8.13
C ILE A 58 5.47 2.78 -8.02
N ARG A 59 6.00 2.54 -6.82
CA ARG A 59 7.16 1.67 -6.58
C ARG A 59 6.88 0.24 -7.04
N ALA A 60 5.73 -0.29 -6.59
CA ALA A 60 5.26 -1.62 -6.95
C ALA A 60 5.02 -1.77 -8.45
N GLY A 61 4.27 -0.83 -9.05
CA GLY A 61 3.96 -0.85 -10.48
C GLY A 61 5.20 -0.73 -11.36
N ALA A 62 6.12 0.17 -11.00
CA ALA A 62 7.36 0.39 -11.75
C ALA A 62 8.27 -0.85 -11.71
N ASN A 63 8.45 -1.47 -10.53
CA ASN A 63 9.28 -2.66 -10.41
C ASN A 63 8.65 -3.87 -11.10
N ALA A 64 7.34 -4.08 -10.94
CA ALA A 64 6.64 -5.19 -11.58
C ALA A 64 6.82 -5.13 -13.10
N ILE A 65 6.58 -3.98 -13.73
CA ILE A 65 6.75 -3.82 -15.18
C ILE A 65 8.21 -4.01 -15.59
N ALA A 66 9.16 -3.48 -14.83
CA ALA A 66 10.59 -3.55 -15.19
C ALA A 66 11.19 -4.96 -15.07
N MET A 67 10.57 -5.85 -14.29
CA MET A 67 11.00 -7.25 -14.15
C MET A 67 10.39 -8.19 -15.20
N VAL A 68 9.33 -7.76 -15.87
CA VAL A 68 8.69 -8.59 -16.90
C VAL A 68 9.52 -8.59 -18.19
N ASP A 69 9.67 -9.78 -18.78
CA ASP A 69 10.28 -9.91 -20.10
C ASP A 69 9.52 -9.06 -21.14
N LYS A 70 10.26 -8.27 -21.93
CA LYS A 70 9.69 -7.37 -22.94
C LYS A 70 8.79 -8.09 -23.95
N VAL A 71 9.06 -9.36 -24.24
CA VAL A 71 8.22 -10.18 -25.15
C VAL A 71 6.81 -10.36 -24.57
N LYS A 72 6.68 -10.50 -23.26
CA LYS A 72 5.38 -10.63 -22.58
C LYS A 72 4.61 -9.31 -22.53
N LEU A 73 5.28 -8.18 -22.70
CA LEU A 73 4.69 -6.83 -22.65
C LEU A 73 4.27 -6.32 -24.05
N ILE A 74 4.43 -7.11 -25.11
CA ILE A 74 4.15 -6.67 -26.50
C ILE A 74 2.70 -6.23 -26.69
N ASN A 75 1.76 -6.81 -25.94
CA ASN A 75 0.33 -6.46 -25.94
C ASN A 75 -0.05 -5.52 -24.78
N GLY A 76 0.97 -4.88 -24.15
CA GLY A 76 0.77 -3.97 -23.05
C GLY A 76 0.53 -4.65 -21.69
N VAL A 77 0.00 -3.87 -20.76
CA VAL A 77 -0.21 -4.26 -19.36
C VAL A 77 -1.70 -4.22 -19.03
N VAL A 78 -2.16 -5.19 -18.25
CA VAL A 78 -3.54 -5.26 -17.72
C VAL A 78 -3.49 -5.27 -16.20
N THR A 79 -4.41 -4.57 -15.56
CA THR A 79 -4.58 -4.64 -14.09
C THR A 79 -6.03 -4.39 -13.68
N ALA A 80 -6.38 -4.79 -12.47
CA ALA A 80 -7.71 -4.58 -11.87
C ALA A 80 -7.59 -3.69 -10.63
N SER A 81 -7.65 -2.36 -10.80
CA SER A 81 -7.57 -1.40 -9.69
C SER A 81 -8.05 -0.01 -10.10
N ALA A 82 -9.07 0.52 -9.44
CA ALA A 82 -9.51 1.91 -9.62
C ALA A 82 -8.66 2.94 -8.83
N GLY A 83 -7.83 2.49 -7.89
CA GLY A 83 -7.10 3.37 -6.96
C GLY A 83 -5.64 3.60 -7.33
N ASN A 84 -4.85 3.89 -6.30
CA ASN A 84 -3.44 4.24 -6.40
C ASN A 84 -2.59 3.23 -7.18
N PHE A 85 -2.92 1.94 -7.11
CA PHE A 85 -2.17 0.92 -7.84
C PHE A 85 -2.39 1.02 -9.36
N GLY A 86 -3.64 1.16 -9.80
CA GLY A 86 -3.95 1.36 -11.22
C GLY A 86 -3.24 2.59 -11.79
N GLN A 87 -3.21 3.70 -11.05
CA GLN A 87 -2.48 4.91 -11.43
C GLN A 87 -0.97 4.65 -11.50
N GLY A 88 -0.39 3.99 -10.48
CA GLY A 88 1.04 3.67 -10.43
C GLY A 88 1.49 2.79 -11.60
N VAL A 89 0.74 1.71 -11.89
CA VAL A 89 0.99 0.84 -13.04
C VAL A 89 0.86 1.62 -14.36
N THR A 90 -0.20 2.43 -14.48
CA THR A 90 -0.42 3.24 -15.71
C THR A 90 0.75 4.18 -15.96
N LYS A 91 1.18 4.94 -14.96
CA LYS A 91 2.30 5.87 -15.10
C LYS A 91 3.60 5.15 -15.46
N ALA A 92 3.91 4.06 -14.75
CA ALA A 92 5.13 3.30 -14.98
C ALA A 92 5.16 2.65 -16.39
N ALA A 93 4.02 2.16 -16.87
CA ALA A 93 3.89 1.60 -18.22
C ALA A 93 4.01 2.68 -19.30
N LYS A 94 3.32 3.82 -19.12
CA LYS A 94 3.40 4.94 -20.07
C LYS A 94 4.80 5.55 -20.16
N ASN A 95 5.54 5.62 -19.05
CA ASN A 95 6.96 6.01 -19.07
C ASN A 95 7.83 5.08 -19.93
N ARG A 96 7.36 3.84 -20.19
CA ARG A 96 8.04 2.81 -21.02
C ARG A 96 7.41 2.65 -22.40
N GLY A 97 6.45 3.52 -22.77
CA GLY A 97 5.76 3.46 -24.06
C GLY A 97 4.79 2.29 -24.22
N LEU A 98 4.34 1.68 -23.11
CA LEU A 98 3.42 0.54 -23.13
C LEU A 98 1.97 1.00 -23.05
N ASP A 99 1.09 0.21 -23.68
CA ASP A 99 -0.35 0.37 -23.50
C ASP A 99 -0.80 -0.25 -22.19
N VAL A 100 -1.84 0.36 -21.60
CA VAL A 100 -2.41 -0.08 -20.29
C VAL A 100 -3.91 -0.20 -20.39
N HIS A 101 -4.42 -1.33 -19.95
CA HIS A 101 -5.85 -1.57 -19.80
C HIS A 101 -6.17 -1.81 -18.32
N VAL A 102 -6.96 -0.92 -17.73
CA VAL A 102 -7.35 -0.98 -16.32
C VAL A 102 -8.82 -1.34 -16.20
N PHE A 103 -9.10 -2.41 -15.48
CA PHE A 103 -10.46 -2.80 -15.11
C PHE A 103 -10.81 -2.21 -13.75
N VAL A 104 -11.96 -1.55 -13.67
CA VAL A 104 -12.45 -0.90 -12.45
C VAL A 104 -13.84 -1.40 -12.09
N PRO A 105 -14.21 -1.49 -10.81
CA PRO A 105 -15.57 -1.81 -10.44
C PRO A 105 -16.51 -0.63 -10.84
N ASP A 106 -17.75 -0.92 -11.15
CA ASP A 106 -18.79 0.05 -11.48
C ASP A 106 -19.11 1.04 -10.34
N THR A 107 -18.72 0.67 -9.12
CA THR A 107 -18.78 1.52 -7.92
C THR A 107 -17.61 2.51 -7.81
N ALA A 108 -16.63 2.46 -8.71
CA ALA A 108 -15.50 3.38 -8.68
C ALA A 108 -15.97 4.83 -8.93
N SER A 109 -15.47 5.77 -8.11
CA SER A 109 -15.82 7.18 -8.30
C SER A 109 -15.32 7.71 -9.64
N LYS A 110 -16.09 8.65 -10.22
CA LYS A 110 -15.75 9.29 -11.49
C LYS A 110 -14.34 9.90 -11.45
N SER A 111 -13.96 10.53 -10.36
CA SER A 111 -12.63 11.16 -10.20
C SER A 111 -11.48 10.16 -10.32
N LYS A 112 -11.64 8.94 -9.81
CA LYS A 112 -10.64 7.86 -9.94
C LYS A 112 -10.54 7.36 -11.38
N VAL A 113 -11.68 7.17 -12.04
CA VAL A 113 -11.73 6.78 -13.46
C VAL A 113 -11.08 7.84 -14.35
N ASP A 114 -11.45 9.11 -14.17
CA ASP A 114 -10.90 10.24 -14.92
C ASP A 114 -9.37 10.35 -14.72
N SER A 115 -8.88 10.11 -13.50
CA SER A 115 -7.42 10.10 -13.21
C SER A 115 -6.68 9.05 -14.03
N LEU A 116 -7.23 7.83 -14.17
CA LEU A 116 -6.65 6.77 -14.97
C LEU A 116 -6.65 7.11 -16.48
N ILE A 117 -7.76 7.65 -16.98
CA ILE A 117 -7.90 8.08 -18.37
C ILE A 117 -6.91 9.22 -18.67
N ASN A 118 -6.79 10.21 -17.79
CA ASN A 118 -5.84 11.32 -17.94
C ASN A 118 -4.37 10.87 -17.94
N LEU A 119 -4.06 9.76 -17.26
CA LEU A 119 -2.74 9.12 -17.31
C LEU A 119 -2.54 8.31 -18.60
N GLY A 120 -3.56 8.15 -19.43
CA GLY A 120 -3.50 7.46 -20.73
C GLY A 120 -3.85 5.97 -20.66
N ALA A 121 -4.53 5.50 -19.62
CA ALA A 121 -5.05 4.14 -19.57
C ALA A 121 -6.33 4.00 -20.41
N LYS A 122 -6.51 2.85 -21.05
CA LYS A 122 -7.84 2.36 -21.42
C LYS A 122 -8.52 1.86 -20.16
N VAL A 123 -9.72 2.35 -19.86
CA VAL A 123 -10.47 1.94 -18.66
C VAL A 123 -11.75 1.23 -19.06
N THR A 124 -12.00 0.08 -18.44
CA THR A 124 -13.26 -0.65 -18.58
C THR A 124 -13.92 -0.81 -17.22
N SER A 125 -15.13 -0.31 -17.07
CA SER A 125 -15.96 -0.52 -15.89
C SER A 125 -16.71 -1.84 -16.02
N VAL A 126 -16.69 -2.64 -14.96
CA VAL A 126 -17.36 -3.94 -14.86
C VAL A 126 -18.08 -4.04 -13.51
N SER A 127 -18.98 -5.03 -13.35
CA SER A 127 -19.59 -5.28 -12.03
C SER A 127 -18.52 -5.56 -10.97
N PHE A 128 -18.82 -5.28 -9.70
CA PHE A 128 -17.87 -5.57 -8.61
C PHE A 128 -17.50 -7.08 -8.59
N SER A 129 -18.44 -7.96 -8.85
CA SER A 129 -18.19 -9.41 -8.90
C SER A 129 -17.24 -9.79 -10.04
N ASP A 130 -17.42 -9.22 -11.24
CA ASP A 130 -16.53 -9.46 -12.38
C ASP A 130 -15.14 -8.87 -12.12
N TRP A 131 -15.06 -7.67 -11.56
CA TRP A 131 -13.81 -7.05 -11.17
C TRP A 131 -13.03 -7.93 -10.17
N TRP A 132 -13.72 -8.47 -9.17
CA TRP A 132 -13.12 -9.39 -8.21
C TRP A 132 -12.64 -10.69 -8.88
N ASN A 133 -13.43 -11.25 -9.78
CA ASN A 133 -13.06 -12.45 -10.55
C ASN A 133 -11.83 -12.20 -11.44
N ILE A 134 -11.76 -11.05 -12.12
CA ILE A 134 -10.59 -10.64 -12.91
C ILE A 134 -9.35 -10.58 -12.03
N MET A 135 -9.46 -9.98 -10.86
CA MET A 135 -8.34 -9.87 -9.91
C MET A 135 -7.88 -11.25 -9.43
N MET A 136 -8.81 -12.10 -8.99
CA MET A 136 -8.49 -13.44 -8.44
C MET A 136 -7.96 -14.40 -9.51
N ASN A 137 -8.49 -14.35 -10.72
CA ASN A 137 -8.07 -15.21 -11.82
C ASN A 137 -6.86 -14.65 -12.59
N ARG A 138 -6.42 -13.43 -12.27
CA ARG A 138 -5.32 -12.73 -12.97
C ARG A 138 -5.53 -12.66 -14.49
N SER A 139 -6.78 -12.54 -14.90
CA SER A 139 -7.19 -12.53 -16.31
C SER A 139 -8.50 -11.76 -16.49
N ALA A 140 -8.49 -10.88 -17.48
CA ALA A 140 -9.68 -10.14 -17.90
C ALA A 140 -10.22 -10.61 -19.26
N GLY A 141 -9.73 -11.72 -19.80
CA GLY A 141 -10.11 -12.23 -21.13
C GLY A 141 -9.68 -11.31 -22.28
N VAL A 142 -8.69 -10.45 -22.06
CA VAL A 142 -8.08 -9.56 -23.05
C VAL A 142 -6.57 -9.82 -23.12
N ASP A 143 -5.97 -9.47 -24.26
CA ASP A 143 -4.53 -9.55 -24.42
C ASP A 143 -3.81 -8.52 -23.53
N GLY A 144 -2.62 -8.89 -23.06
CA GLY A 144 -1.76 -8.09 -22.23
C GLY A 144 -1.27 -8.84 -20.98
N PHE A 145 -0.19 -8.35 -20.39
CA PHE A 145 0.38 -8.96 -19.19
C PHE A 145 -0.36 -8.44 -17.94
N PHE A 146 -1.00 -9.35 -17.21
CA PHE A 146 -1.73 -8.99 -16.00
C PHE A 146 -0.77 -8.78 -14.82
N ILE A 147 -0.88 -7.63 -14.13
CA ILE A 147 -0.16 -7.34 -12.90
C ILE A 147 -1.16 -7.27 -11.75
N HIS A 148 -1.01 -8.19 -10.80
CA HIS A 148 -1.86 -8.24 -9.60
C HIS A 148 -1.46 -7.17 -8.58
N PRO A 149 -2.42 -6.45 -7.95
CA PRO A 149 -2.11 -5.28 -7.09
C PRO A 149 -1.42 -5.63 -5.76
N VAL A 150 -1.36 -6.89 -5.37
CA VAL A 150 -0.86 -7.33 -4.06
C VAL A 150 0.05 -8.54 -4.16
N ALA A 151 -0.46 -9.64 -4.68
CA ALA A 151 0.16 -10.95 -4.62
C ALA A 151 1.00 -11.23 -5.87
N GLU A 152 2.07 -10.48 -6.01
CA GLU A 152 3.13 -10.62 -7.01
C GLU A 152 4.48 -10.39 -6.35
N LEU A 153 5.45 -11.26 -6.63
CA LEU A 153 6.79 -11.13 -6.04
C LEU A 153 7.42 -9.79 -6.40
N GLU A 154 7.28 -9.37 -7.64
CA GLU A 154 7.80 -8.12 -8.17
C GLU A 154 7.18 -6.89 -7.50
N VAL A 155 5.89 -6.97 -7.13
CA VAL A 155 5.17 -5.94 -6.37
C VAL A 155 5.71 -5.85 -4.93
N ILE A 156 5.92 -7.00 -4.28
CA ILE A 156 6.49 -7.09 -2.92
C ILE A 156 7.90 -6.51 -2.91
N ILE A 157 8.77 -6.90 -3.86
CA ILE A 157 10.14 -6.40 -3.99
C ILE A 157 10.15 -4.88 -4.19
N GLY A 158 9.32 -4.35 -5.11
CA GLY A 158 9.23 -2.91 -5.36
C GLY A 158 8.83 -2.10 -4.12
N ASN A 159 7.91 -2.63 -3.33
CA ASN A 159 7.49 -2.03 -2.04
C ASN A 159 8.60 -2.12 -0.98
N GLY A 160 9.43 -3.16 -1.01
CA GLY A 160 10.55 -3.35 -0.08
C GLY A 160 11.61 -2.25 -0.16
N VAL A 161 11.70 -1.52 -1.28
CA VAL A 161 12.60 -0.36 -1.41
C VAL A 161 12.32 0.70 -0.32
N ILE A 162 11.07 0.80 0.17
CA ILE A 162 10.73 1.65 1.32
C ILE A 162 11.54 1.24 2.55
N GLY A 163 11.64 -0.07 2.81
CA GLY A 163 12.45 -0.62 3.91
C GLY A 163 13.93 -0.25 3.80
N LEU A 164 14.53 -0.38 2.59
CA LEU A 164 15.91 0.04 2.36
C LEU A 164 16.13 1.53 2.65
N GLU A 165 15.19 2.37 2.20
CA GLU A 165 15.27 3.81 2.44
C GLU A 165 15.17 4.15 3.93
N ILE A 166 14.24 3.54 4.66
CA ILE A 166 14.08 3.74 6.10
C ILE A 166 15.36 3.30 6.83
N ALA A 167 15.89 2.11 6.55
CA ALA A 167 17.09 1.61 7.20
C ALA A 167 18.32 2.51 6.97
N ALA A 168 18.41 3.14 5.79
CA ALA A 168 19.47 4.10 5.48
C ALA A 168 19.25 5.46 6.14
N GLN A 169 18.02 5.94 6.23
CA GLN A 169 17.66 7.24 6.81
C GLN A 169 17.60 7.22 8.34
N TYR A 170 17.20 6.08 8.93
CA TYR A 170 17.05 5.93 10.37
C TYR A 170 17.42 4.50 10.82
N PRO A 171 18.71 4.20 11.00
CA PRO A 171 19.20 2.85 11.31
C PRO A 171 18.67 2.24 12.62
N ASP A 172 18.31 3.08 13.59
CA ASP A 172 17.94 2.69 14.97
C ASP A 172 16.42 2.60 15.16
N VAL A 173 15.66 2.32 14.10
CA VAL A 173 14.22 2.15 14.17
C VAL A 173 13.84 0.91 15.00
N ASP A 174 13.00 1.10 16.01
CA ASP A 174 12.46 0.01 16.86
C ASP A 174 11.14 -0.54 16.31
N VAL A 175 10.29 0.33 15.73
CA VAL A 175 8.92 -0.01 15.33
C VAL A 175 8.59 0.59 13.96
N LEU A 176 8.07 -0.23 13.07
CA LEU A 176 7.54 0.18 11.77
C LEU A 176 6.02 -0.01 11.75
N VAL A 177 5.29 1.10 11.64
CA VAL A 177 3.82 1.10 11.58
C VAL A 177 3.36 1.26 10.15
N VAL A 178 2.71 0.23 9.61
CA VAL A 178 2.40 0.10 8.19
C VAL A 178 0.90 -0.11 7.98
N PRO A 179 0.22 0.70 7.15
CA PRO A 179 -1.19 0.50 6.82
C PRO A 179 -1.40 -0.85 6.12
N PHE A 180 -2.40 -1.59 6.58
CA PHE A 180 -2.72 -2.89 6.05
C PHE A 180 -3.92 -2.86 5.09
N GLY A 181 -3.68 -3.19 3.82
CA GLY A 181 -4.72 -3.48 2.84
C GLY A 181 -4.65 -4.95 2.42
N GLY A 182 -3.87 -5.26 1.40
CA GLY A 182 -3.64 -6.65 0.95
C GLY A 182 -2.32 -7.28 1.42
N GLY A 183 -1.46 -6.51 2.11
CA GLY A 183 -0.22 -7.03 2.69
C GLY A 183 1.07 -6.83 1.86
N GLY A 184 0.98 -6.46 0.58
CA GLY A 184 2.18 -6.36 -0.28
C GLY A 184 3.21 -5.31 0.17
N MET A 185 2.78 -4.20 0.78
CA MET A 185 3.70 -3.17 1.31
C MET A 185 4.41 -3.66 2.58
N ILE A 186 3.64 -4.13 3.55
CA ILE A 186 4.20 -4.57 4.84
C ILE A 186 5.13 -5.76 4.68
N SER A 187 4.77 -6.73 3.82
CA SER A 187 5.63 -7.88 3.50
C SER A 187 6.93 -7.43 2.83
N GLY A 188 6.86 -6.52 1.86
CA GLY A 188 8.06 -6.01 1.20
C GLY A 188 9.01 -5.27 2.17
N ILE A 189 8.47 -4.38 3.01
CA ILE A 189 9.24 -3.65 4.02
C ILE A 189 9.88 -4.61 5.02
N ALA A 190 9.13 -5.57 5.55
CA ALA A 190 9.63 -6.53 6.54
C ALA A 190 10.72 -7.44 5.96
N LEU A 191 10.55 -7.93 4.73
CA LEU A 191 11.56 -8.75 4.04
C LEU A 191 12.83 -7.96 3.76
N ALA A 192 12.73 -6.69 3.34
CA ALA A 192 13.89 -5.83 3.12
C ALA A 192 14.65 -5.55 4.42
N MET A 193 13.94 -5.32 5.55
CA MET A 193 14.56 -5.19 6.86
C MET A 193 15.28 -6.48 7.29
N LYS A 194 14.64 -7.63 7.11
CA LYS A 194 15.24 -8.93 7.38
C LYS A 194 16.50 -9.17 6.53
N ALA A 195 16.45 -8.85 5.24
CA ALA A 195 17.59 -8.98 4.33
C ALA A 195 18.79 -8.07 4.73
N LEU A 196 18.52 -6.94 5.39
CA LEU A 196 19.52 -6.05 5.99
C LEU A 196 20.02 -6.53 7.37
N GLY A 197 19.54 -7.67 7.87
CA GLY A 197 19.85 -8.15 9.23
C GLY A 197 19.23 -7.30 10.33
N LYS A 198 18.15 -6.55 10.05
CA LYS A 198 17.42 -5.71 10.99
C LYS A 198 16.10 -6.37 11.37
N SER A 199 15.66 -6.16 12.62
CA SER A 199 14.47 -6.77 13.18
C SER A 199 13.62 -5.77 13.98
N PRO A 200 13.17 -4.64 13.36
CA PRO A 200 12.21 -3.78 14.04
C PRO A 200 10.88 -4.52 14.22
N THR A 201 10.12 -4.16 15.23
CA THR A 201 8.74 -4.65 15.37
C THR A 201 7.90 -4.17 14.18
N ILE A 202 7.30 -5.09 13.46
CA ILE A 202 6.44 -4.82 12.29
C ILE A 202 4.98 -4.77 12.72
N VAL A 203 4.40 -3.59 12.70
CA VAL A 203 3.02 -3.34 13.12
C VAL A 203 2.14 -3.09 11.91
N ALA A 204 1.15 -3.95 11.71
CA ALA A 204 0.08 -3.69 10.75
C ALA A 204 -1.01 -2.83 11.40
N CYS A 205 -1.53 -1.83 10.70
CA CYS A 205 -2.69 -1.10 11.19
C CYS A 205 -3.90 -1.26 10.26
N GLU A 206 -5.01 -1.67 10.85
CA GLU A 206 -6.31 -1.88 10.21
C GLU A 206 -7.30 -0.82 10.66
N ILE A 207 -8.36 -0.63 9.87
CA ILE A 207 -9.49 0.23 10.24
C ILE A 207 -10.62 -0.60 10.83
N GLU A 208 -11.25 -0.10 11.88
CA GLU A 208 -12.32 -0.81 12.62
C GLU A 208 -13.46 -1.34 11.75
N SER A 209 -13.73 -0.72 10.62
CA SER A 209 -14.77 -1.16 9.69
C SER A 209 -14.41 -2.43 8.90
N SER A 210 -13.13 -2.87 8.91
CA SER A 210 -12.70 -4.14 8.30
C SER A 210 -11.34 -4.57 8.85
N VAL A 211 -11.31 -5.71 9.54
CA VAL A 211 -10.15 -6.21 10.31
C VAL A 211 -9.74 -7.64 9.90
N PRO A 212 -9.48 -7.91 8.61
CA PRO A 212 -9.23 -9.26 8.12
C PRO A 212 -7.94 -9.88 8.66
N LEU A 213 -6.88 -9.08 8.88
CA LEU A 213 -5.61 -9.59 9.39
C LEU A 213 -5.72 -9.95 10.87
N SER A 214 -6.36 -9.11 11.69
CA SER A 214 -6.68 -9.41 13.09
C SER A 214 -7.48 -10.71 13.20
N ALA A 215 -8.51 -10.86 12.36
CA ALA A 215 -9.33 -12.06 12.34
C ALA A 215 -8.54 -13.30 11.90
N ALA A 216 -7.67 -13.17 10.89
CA ALA A 216 -6.82 -14.25 10.41
C ALA A 216 -5.80 -14.68 11.47
N LYS A 217 -5.11 -13.74 12.13
CA LYS A 217 -4.17 -14.01 13.24
C LYS A 217 -4.87 -14.77 14.39
N ASN A 218 -6.07 -14.32 14.79
CA ASN A 218 -6.85 -14.97 15.85
C ASN A 218 -7.31 -16.39 15.48
N LYS A 219 -7.51 -16.70 14.20
CA LYS A 219 -7.99 -18.01 13.72
C LYS A 219 -6.86 -18.92 13.20
N GLY A 220 -5.63 -18.40 13.07
CA GLY A 220 -4.50 -19.11 12.46
C GLY A 220 -4.69 -19.41 10.95
N ARG A 221 -5.61 -18.72 10.29
CA ARG A 221 -5.90 -18.85 8.86
C ARG A 221 -6.72 -17.68 8.33
N PRO A 222 -6.68 -17.37 7.02
CA PRO A 222 -7.58 -16.41 6.42
C PRO A 222 -9.05 -16.73 6.66
N VAL A 223 -9.81 -15.70 7.02
CA VAL A 223 -11.26 -15.77 7.20
C VAL A 223 -11.90 -14.52 6.59
N GLN A 224 -13.10 -14.72 6.04
CA GLN A 224 -13.91 -13.61 5.54
C GLN A 224 -14.44 -12.80 6.72
N VAL A 225 -14.32 -11.48 6.63
CA VAL A 225 -14.92 -10.51 7.56
C VAL A 225 -15.88 -9.61 6.81
N ASP A 226 -16.84 -9.07 7.55
CA ASP A 226 -17.72 -8.04 7.01
C ASP A 226 -16.94 -6.73 6.86
N ARG A 227 -17.31 -5.95 5.85
CA ARG A 227 -16.83 -4.60 5.68
C ARG A 227 -17.94 -3.62 6.01
N GLY A 228 -17.75 -2.87 7.08
CA GLY A 228 -18.62 -1.76 7.44
C GLY A 228 -18.43 -0.55 6.52
N GLU A 229 -19.32 0.43 6.66
CA GLU A 229 -19.20 1.72 5.97
C GLU A 229 -17.89 2.41 6.35
N SER A 230 -17.20 2.97 5.38
CA SER A 230 -15.92 3.66 5.60
C SER A 230 -15.69 4.73 4.54
N TRP A 231 -15.17 5.87 4.98
CA TRP A 231 -14.62 6.90 4.09
C TRP A 231 -13.18 6.58 3.64
N ILE A 232 -12.60 5.54 4.25
CA ILE A 232 -11.23 5.07 3.95
C ILE A 232 -11.32 3.92 2.94
N ASP A 233 -10.79 4.10 1.76
CA ASP A 233 -10.91 3.16 0.64
C ASP A 233 -9.58 2.51 0.21
N GLY A 234 -8.45 3.03 0.67
CA GLY A 234 -7.11 2.50 0.36
C GLY A 234 -6.73 1.23 1.12
N ILE A 235 -7.47 0.92 2.20
CA ILE A 235 -7.36 -0.28 3.05
C ILE A 235 -8.77 -0.83 3.32
N GLY A 236 -8.89 -1.92 4.06
CA GLY A 236 -10.19 -2.51 4.41
C GLY A 236 -10.63 -3.59 3.41
N SER A 237 -9.72 -4.49 3.04
CA SER A 237 -10.07 -5.74 2.37
C SER A 237 -10.93 -6.62 3.29
N THR A 238 -11.76 -7.48 2.71
CA THR A 238 -12.64 -8.38 3.49
C THR A 238 -12.01 -9.72 3.82
N ILE A 239 -10.83 -10.00 3.28
CA ILE A 239 -10.09 -11.24 3.51
C ILE A 239 -8.60 -11.02 3.27
N VAL A 240 -7.77 -11.73 4.01
CA VAL A 240 -6.36 -11.92 3.68
C VAL A 240 -6.27 -12.97 2.57
N LEU A 241 -5.57 -12.68 1.48
CA LEU A 241 -5.37 -13.64 0.41
C LEU A 241 -4.59 -14.86 0.91
N ASN A 242 -5.03 -16.05 0.56
CA ASN A 242 -4.41 -17.31 1.02
C ASN A 242 -2.92 -17.38 0.68
N GLU A 243 -2.54 -16.88 -0.48
CA GLU A 243 -1.15 -16.83 -0.96
C GLU A 243 -0.27 -15.82 -0.21
N MET A 244 -0.88 -14.79 0.43
CA MET A 244 -0.17 -13.81 1.26
C MET A 244 -0.12 -14.20 2.74
N TRP A 245 -0.99 -15.10 3.18
CA TRP A 245 -1.12 -15.46 4.60
C TRP A 245 0.19 -15.94 5.22
N PRO A 246 0.97 -16.87 4.61
CA PRO A 246 2.21 -17.33 5.24
C PRO A 246 3.23 -16.22 5.48
N LEU A 247 3.30 -15.21 4.59
CA LEU A 247 4.16 -14.04 4.77
C LEU A 247 3.67 -13.17 5.93
N LEU A 248 2.38 -12.88 5.95
CA LEU A 248 1.79 -12.00 6.97
C LEU A 248 1.79 -12.64 8.36
N ASP A 249 1.60 -13.94 8.42
CA ASP A 249 1.69 -14.68 9.68
C ASP A 249 3.10 -14.67 10.27
N ALA A 250 4.10 -14.83 9.42
CA ALA A 250 5.50 -14.88 9.85
C ALA A 250 6.16 -13.49 10.06
N LEU A 251 5.71 -12.46 9.33
CA LEU A 251 6.41 -11.17 9.28
C LEU A 251 5.73 -10.05 10.09
N VAL A 252 4.46 -10.19 10.44
CA VAL A 252 3.73 -9.18 11.20
C VAL A 252 3.69 -9.55 12.67
N ASP A 253 4.33 -8.73 13.51
CA ASP A 253 4.43 -8.97 14.95
C ASP A 253 3.16 -8.53 15.69
N GLU A 254 2.61 -7.37 15.32
CA GLU A 254 1.44 -6.77 15.97
C GLU A 254 0.41 -6.30 14.94
N VAL A 255 -0.87 -6.32 15.34
CA VAL A 255 -1.96 -5.70 14.57
C VAL A 255 -2.67 -4.69 15.45
N VAL A 256 -2.75 -3.44 14.99
CA VAL A 256 -3.44 -2.35 15.69
C VAL A 256 -4.68 -1.96 14.91
N ILE A 257 -5.81 -1.97 15.59
CA ILE A 257 -7.08 -1.47 15.04
C ILE A 257 -7.22 0.01 15.36
N VAL A 258 -7.53 0.80 14.37
CA VAL A 258 -7.72 2.25 14.43
C VAL A 258 -9.18 2.57 14.14
N SER A 259 -9.79 3.44 14.92
CA SER A 259 -11.14 3.93 14.64
C SER A 259 -11.15 5.01 13.55
N HIS A 260 -12.32 5.24 12.94
CA HIS A 260 -12.48 6.34 11.96
C HIS A 260 -12.18 7.71 12.59
N ASP A 261 -12.52 7.90 13.85
CA ASP A 261 -12.23 9.13 14.60
C ASP A 261 -10.73 9.34 14.80
N GLU A 262 -9.99 8.30 15.17
CA GLU A 262 -8.54 8.35 15.30
C GLU A 262 -7.87 8.65 13.95
N ALA A 263 -8.33 8.01 12.87
CA ALA A 263 -7.82 8.26 11.53
C ALA A 263 -8.09 9.71 11.06
N ALA A 264 -9.28 10.25 11.33
CA ALA A 264 -9.63 11.63 11.00
C ALA A 264 -8.79 12.63 11.81
N ASN A 265 -8.57 12.36 13.11
CA ASN A 265 -7.70 13.18 13.96
C ASN A 265 -6.25 13.17 13.46
N ALA A 266 -5.73 12.00 13.08
CA ALA A 266 -4.38 11.86 12.53
C ALA A 266 -4.24 12.58 11.18
N LEU A 267 -5.26 12.54 10.32
CA LEU A 267 -5.25 13.28 9.06
C LEU A 267 -5.16 14.79 9.29
N ARG A 268 -5.96 15.34 10.22
CA ARG A 268 -5.88 16.75 10.61
C ARG A 268 -4.49 17.10 11.15
N ALA A 269 -3.95 16.23 12.00
CA ALA A 269 -2.64 16.42 12.60
C ALA A 269 -1.53 16.45 11.53
N LEU A 270 -1.56 15.53 10.54
CA LEU A 270 -0.62 15.54 9.41
C LEU A 270 -0.68 16.84 8.62
N SER A 271 -1.89 17.34 8.34
CA SER A 271 -2.08 18.58 7.59
C SER A 271 -1.58 19.80 8.40
N ASN A 272 -1.93 19.89 9.68
CA ASN A 272 -1.62 21.06 10.51
C ASN A 272 -0.18 21.10 11.02
N THR A 273 0.42 19.93 11.31
CA THR A 273 1.74 19.85 11.94
C THR A 273 2.86 19.58 10.93
N SER A 274 2.59 18.78 9.92
CA SER A 274 3.61 18.35 8.95
C SER A 274 3.40 18.94 7.55
N ASN A 275 2.33 19.71 7.31
CA ASN A 275 1.92 20.20 5.99
C ASN A 275 1.79 19.08 4.95
N LEU A 276 1.37 17.90 5.36
CA LEU A 276 1.14 16.75 4.50
C LEU A 276 -0.34 16.54 4.25
N ILE A 277 -0.70 16.36 2.98
CA ILE A 277 -2.01 15.85 2.60
C ILE A 277 -1.92 14.33 2.60
N ALA A 278 -2.68 13.67 3.47
CA ALA A 278 -2.78 12.22 3.53
C ALA A 278 -4.21 11.78 3.19
N GLU A 279 -4.33 10.61 2.54
CA GLU A 279 -5.60 9.89 2.48
C GLU A 279 -5.83 9.10 3.78
N GLY A 280 -7.06 8.64 4.03
CA GLY A 280 -7.39 7.93 5.25
C GLY A 280 -6.49 6.71 5.51
N ALA A 281 -6.17 5.94 4.49
CA ALA A 281 -5.25 4.81 4.59
C ALA A 281 -3.84 5.21 5.06
N GLY A 282 -3.34 6.38 4.64
CA GLY A 282 -2.07 6.91 5.13
C GLY A 282 -2.14 7.40 6.57
N ALA A 283 -3.25 8.06 6.94
CA ALA A 283 -3.44 8.62 8.28
C ALA A 283 -3.54 7.55 9.38
N VAL A 284 -4.07 6.36 9.07
CA VAL A 284 -4.19 5.23 10.01
C VAL A 284 -2.83 4.86 10.63
N ALA A 285 -1.73 4.96 9.88
CA ALA A 285 -0.40 4.65 10.42
C ALA A 285 0.04 5.65 11.49
N LEU A 286 -0.23 6.94 11.33
CA LEU A 286 0.07 7.93 12.38
C LEU A 286 -0.80 7.68 13.62
N ALA A 287 -2.11 7.41 13.44
CA ALA A 287 -2.99 7.12 14.55
C ALA A 287 -2.53 5.90 15.37
N ALA A 288 -2.11 4.83 14.69
CA ALA A 288 -1.54 3.65 15.33
C ALA A 288 -0.20 3.94 16.02
N ALA A 289 0.69 4.72 15.39
CA ALA A 289 1.99 5.08 15.95
C ALA A 289 1.90 5.94 17.21
N LEU A 290 0.80 6.66 17.41
CA LEU A 290 0.53 7.48 18.61
C LEU A 290 -0.03 6.67 19.78
N LYS A 291 -0.29 5.37 19.63
CA LYS A 291 -0.78 4.53 20.74
C LYS A 291 0.26 4.45 21.88
N PRO A 292 -0.17 4.39 23.16
CA PRO A 292 0.72 4.48 24.32
C PRO A 292 1.79 3.38 24.41
N GLN A 293 1.53 2.20 23.83
CA GLN A 293 2.47 1.07 23.87
C GLN A 293 3.81 1.33 23.19
N TYR A 294 3.92 2.38 22.39
CA TYR A 294 5.17 2.76 21.70
C TYR A 294 5.92 3.89 22.38
N SER A 295 5.54 4.27 23.61
CA SER A 295 6.29 5.24 24.42
C SER A 295 7.74 4.79 24.64
N GLY A 296 8.68 5.72 24.54
CA GLY A 296 10.13 5.46 24.65
C GLY A 296 10.77 4.76 23.45
N LYS A 297 10.04 4.54 22.33
CA LYS A 297 10.52 3.86 21.13
C LYS A 297 10.87 4.83 20.00
N ASN A 298 11.75 4.35 19.12
CA ASN A 298 12.03 4.95 17.81
C ASN A 298 11.03 4.40 16.80
N VAL A 299 10.01 5.18 16.46
CA VAL A 299 8.87 4.74 15.65
C VAL A 299 8.90 5.40 14.27
N VAL A 300 8.66 4.63 13.23
CA VAL A 300 8.42 5.16 11.87
C VAL A 300 7.01 4.78 11.42
N ALA A 301 6.19 5.79 11.13
CA ALA A 301 4.85 5.64 10.55
C ALA A 301 4.89 5.85 9.04
N ILE A 302 4.32 4.92 8.26
CA ILE A 302 4.30 5.01 6.80
C ILE A 302 3.03 5.73 6.34
N ILE A 303 3.15 6.98 5.90
CA ILE A 303 2.04 7.73 5.30
C ILE A 303 1.93 7.35 3.83
N SER A 304 1.19 6.30 3.57
CA SER A 304 1.22 5.52 2.33
C SER A 304 0.72 6.25 1.08
N GLY A 305 -0.15 7.26 1.26
CA GLY A 305 -0.71 8.04 0.16
C GLY A 305 -1.44 9.29 0.62
N GLY A 306 -1.69 10.19 -0.34
CA GLY A 306 -2.37 11.47 -0.17
C GLY A 306 -3.53 11.71 -1.15
N ASN A 307 -3.95 10.70 -1.90
CA ASN A 307 -5.00 10.81 -2.92
C ASN A 307 -6.40 10.78 -2.30
N ILE A 308 -6.71 11.77 -1.50
CA ILE A 308 -8.01 11.95 -0.86
C ILE A 308 -8.94 12.83 -1.71
N ASN A 309 -10.24 12.53 -1.69
CA ASN A 309 -11.24 13.41 -2.28
C ASN A 309 -11.24 14.77 -1.57
N GLN A 310 -11.29 15.87 -2.32
CA GLN A 310 -11.21 17.23 -1.77
C GLN A 310 -12.36 17.55 -0.81
N GLU A 311 -13.58 17.09 -1.09
CA GLU A 311 -14.73 17.30 -0.21
C GLU A 311 -14.56 16.54 1.12
N THR A 312 -14.10 15.29 1.03
CA THR A 312 -13.79 14.47 2.21
C THR A 312 -12.70 15.14 3.06
N HIS A 313 -11.61 15.59 2.42
CA HIS A 313 -10.54 16.30 3.12
C HIS A 313 -11.06 17.57 3.79
N ALA A 314 -11.78 18.41 3.05
CA ALA A 314 -12.34 19.66 3.60
C ALA A 314 -13.32 19.40 4.75
N HIS A 315 -14.12 18.31 4.66
CA HIS A 315 -15.03 17.91 5.73
C HIS A 315 -14.28 17.55 7.03
N ILE A 316 -13.22 16.73 6.90
CA ILE A 316 -12.37 16.36 8.04
C ILE A 316 -11.68 17.60 8.62
N MET A 317 -11.12 18.48 7.79
CA MET A 317 -10.41 19.67 8.24
C MET A 317 -11.30 20.67 8.99
N LYS A 318 -12.62 20.65 8.76
CA LYS A 318 -13.61 21.41 9.53
C LYS A 318 -13.92 20.80 10.92
N GLY A 319 -13.26 19.71 11.30
CA GLY A 319 -13.46 19.04 12.58
C GLY A 319 -14.55 17.95 12.58
N ASN A 320 -15.10 17.63 11.43
CA ASN A 320 -16.13 16.59 11.33
C ASN A 320 -15.49 15.21 11.15
N ASN A 321 -15.96 14.22 11.90
CA ASN A 321 -15.51 12.82 11.80
C ASN A 321 -16.60 11.91 11.22
N VAL A 322 -17.86 12.38 11.22
CA VAL A 322 -19.00 11.67 10.63
C VAL A 322 -19.18 12.13 9.20
N PHE A 323 -19.25 11.20 8.27
CA PHE A 323 -19.44 11.45 6.85
C PHE A 323 -20.90 11.31 6.49
N PRO A 324 -21.50 12.28 5.77
CA PRO A 324 -22.84 12.11 5.24
C PRO A 324 -22.86 10.91 4.30
N ARG A 325 -23.94 10.12 4.42
CA ARG A 325 -24.22 8.95 3.58
C ARG A 325 -24.49 9.33 2.14
#